data_91ea9bdb45382a3a844d1b91a9919e0c
#
_entry.id   91ea9bdb45382a3a844d1b91a9919e0c
#
_cell.length_a   1.000
_cell.length_b   1.000
_cell.length_c   1.000
_cell.angle_alpha   90.00
_cell.angle_beta   90.00
_cell.angle_gamma   90.00
#
_symmetry.space_group_name_H-M   'P 1'
#
loop_
_entity.id
_entity.type
_entity.pdbx_description
1 polymer ?
#
loop_
_entity_poly.entity_id
_entity_poly.type
_entity_poly.pdbx_seq_one_letter_code
_entity_poly.pdbx_strand_id
1 'polypeptide(L)'
;DAKSISGYVAQNKAALNIADAYNIPPESVFQFNSSFDTSTGYETISMLTLPALNKKKNVIAVLQFINKKRKRQTKLTPGTNIRGHVLPFDDESFLLLQALAGQAGVAIENAILHNDIQKLFEGFVKASVMAIEQRDPTTSGHSFRVADLCVALARAVNLSPLHEHQKNVQNETQVRELRYAALLHDFGKVGVRESVLVKAKKLSEENIQSIHFRILLAKEKLKNKALKQQLQMHKRGSFDAEKNMRIELNLAQELEKLDQFFVTIVDAN
;
A
#
# COMPACT_ATOMS: atom_id res chain seq x y z
N ASP A 1 -12.69 -7.06 -33.15
CA ASP A 1 -13.07 -7.07 -34.57
C ASP A 1 -14.47 -6.44 -34.71
N ALA A 2 -14.56 -5.31 -35.44
CA ALA A 2 -15.81 -4.55 -35.63
C ALA A 2 -16.85 -5.31 -36.48
N LYS A 3 -16.44 -6.30 -37.23
CA LYS A 3 -17.32 -7.14 -38.07
C LYS A 3 -17.91 -8.33 -37.30
N SER A 4 -17.40 -8.66 -36.12
CA SER A 4 -18.01 -9.70 -35.31
C SER A 4 -19.34 -9.22 -34.72
N ILE A 5 -20.26 -10.13 -34.40
CA ILE A 5 -21.56 -9.79 -33.78
C ILE A 5 -21.36 -8.99 -32.48
N SER A 6 -20.46 -9.43 -31.61
CA SER A 6 -20.15 -8.73 -30.37
C SER A 6 -19.46 -7.38 -30.61
N GLY A 7 -18.56 -7.28 -31.59
CA GLY A 7 -17.91 -6.03 -31.98
C GLY A 7 -18.91 -4.99 -32.52
N TYR A 8 -19.85 -5.42 -33.37
CA TYR A 8 -20.91 -4.56 -33.87
C TYR A 8 -21.80 -4.04 -32.76
N VAL A 9 -22.23 -4.90 -31.82
CA VAL A 9 -23.04 -4.51 -30.64
C VAL A 9 -22.28 -3.54 -29.75
N ALA A 10 -21.01 -3.80 -29.52
CA ALA A 10 -20.15 -2.91 -28.72
C ALA A 10 -20.04 -1.50 -29.33
N GLN A 11 -19.85 -1.41 -30.65
CA GLN A 11 -19.67 -0.17 -31.37
C GLN A 11 -20.95 0.64 -31.51
N ASN A 12 -22.05 -0.05 -31.85
CA ASN A 12 -23.35 0.59 -32.16
C ASN A 12 -24.23 0.75 -30.91
N LYS A 13 -23.87 0.14 -29.78
CA LYS A 13 -24.65 0.14 -28.53
C LYS A 13 -26.08 -0.38 -28.71
N ALA A 14 -26.29 -1.20 -29.71
CA ALA A 14 -27.59 -1.75 -30.11
C ALA A 14 -27.63 -3.25 -29.95
N ALA A 15 -28.73 -3.76 -29.43
CA ALA A 15 -28.96 -5.20 -29.32
C ALA A 15 -29.15 -5.86 -30.68
N LEU A 16 -28.66 -7.10 -30.82
CA LEU A 16 -28.93 -7.94 -32.00
C LEU A 16 -29.62 -9.23 -31.56
N ASN A 17 -30.79 -9.49 -32.18
CA ASN A 17 -31.53 -10.76 -32.02
C ASN A 17 -31.47 -11.53 -33.36
N ILE A 18 -30.73 -12.63 -33.39
CA ILE A 18 -30.46 -13.42 -34.58
C ILE A 18 -31.16 -14.79 -34.41
N ALA A 19 -32.10 -15.07 -35.29
CA ALA A 19 -32.86 -16.33 -35.27
C ALA A 19 -32.02 -17.53 -35.68
N ASP A 20 -31.16 -17.38 -36.69
CA ASP A 20 -30.21 -18.41 -37.16
C ASP A 20 -28.88 -17.75 -37.55
N ALA A 21 -27.82 -18.00 -36.77
CA ALA A 21 -26.49 -17.42 -36.97
C ALA A 21 -25.81 -17.88 -38.29
N TYR A 22 -26.21 -19.04 -38.83
CA TYR A 22 -25.69 -19.52 -40.09
C TYR A 22 -26.43 -18.95 -41.34
N ASN A 23 -27.57 -18.27 -41.11
CA ASN A 23 -28.40 -17.66 -42.15
C ASN A 23 -28.34 -16.12 -42.13
N ILE A 24 -27.22 -15.55 -41.70
CA ILE A 24 -26.96 -14.11 -41.79
C ILE A 24 -26.66 -13.73 -43.24
N PRO A 25 -27.37 -12.74 -43.83
CA PRO A 25 -27.10 -12.33 -45.22
C PRO A 25 -25.65 -11.89 -45.41
N PRO A 26 -25.01 -12.25 -46.55
CA PRO A 26 -23.62 -11.90 -46.84
C PRO A 26 -23.33 -10.39 -46.84
N GLU A 27 -24.33 -9.58 -47.17
CA GLU A 27 -24.28 -8.11 -47.19
C GLU A 27 -24.39 -7.47 -45.82
N SER A 28 -24.62 -8.26 -44.74
CA SER A 28 -24.73 -7.77 -43.40
C SER A 28 -23.42 -7.13 -42.93
N VAL A 29 -23.55 -6.04 -42.14
CA VAL A 29 -22.40 -5.29 -41.57
C VAL A 29 -21.66 -6.09 -40.49
N PHE A 30 -22.22 -7.21 -40.04
CA PHE A 30 -21.61 -8.14 -39.09
C PHE A 30 -21.69 -9.57 -39.63
N GLN A 31 -20.78 -10.42 -39.12
CA GLN A 31 -20.67 -11.82 -39.57
C GLN A 31 -20.57 -12.75 -38.33
N PHE A 32 -21.09 -13.95 -38.52
CA PHE A 32 -20.94 -15.02 -37.52
C PHE A 32 -19.61 -15.76 -37.80
N ASN A 33 -18.82 -15.96 -36.77
CA ASN A 33 -17.61 -16.77 -36.81
C ASN A 33 -17.89 -18.17 -36.27
N SER A 34 -17.97 -19.14 -37.18
CA SER A 34 -18.23 -20.55 -36.86
C SER A 34 -17.00 -21.34 -36.39
N SER A 35 -15.84 -20.71 -36.21
CA SER A 35 -14.60 -21.43 -35.84
C SER A 35 -14.74 -22.15 -34.48
N PHE A 36 -15.42 -21.56 -33.54
CA PHE A 36 -15.70 -22.19 -32.24
C PHE A 36 -16.61 -23.42 -32.42
N ASP A 37 -17.69 -23.29 -33.17
CA ASP A 37 -18.61 -24.38 -33.45
C ASP A 37 -17.90 -25.54 -34.15
N THR A 38 -17.07 -25.23 -35.15
CA THR A 38 -16.25 -26.22 -35.85
C THR A 38 -15.26 -26.93 -34.91
N SER A 39 -14.64 -26.22 -34.00
CA SER A 39 -13.64 -26.79 -33.07
C SER A 39 -14.26 -27.64 -31.96
N THR A 40 -15.47 -27.29 -31.53
CA THR A 40 -16.16 -27.97 -30.40
C THR A 40 -17.21 -28.99 -30.84
N GLY A 41 -17.63 -28.94 -32.10
CA GLY A 41 -18.77 -29.72 -32.62
C GLY A 41 -20.13 -29.26 -32.06
N TYR A 42 -20.18 -28.06 -31.47
CA TYR A 42 -21.39 -27.42 -30.96
C TYR A 42 -21.97 -26.50 -32.04
N GLU A 43 -23.26 -26.50 -32.28
CA GLU A 43 -23.87 -25.67 -33.32
C GLU A 43 -24.63 -24.49 -32.67
N THR A 44 -24.20 -23.25 -32.94
CA THR A 44 -24.85 -22.03 -32.44
C THR A 44 -25.92 -21.56 -33.43
N ILE A 45 -27.19 -21.76 -33.12
CA ILE A 45 -28.30 -21.39 -33.98
C ILE A 45 -28.86 -20.02 -33.64
N SER A 46 -29.63 -19.92 -32.56
CA SER A 46 -30.21 -18.62 -32.15
C SER A 46 -29.25 -17.85 -31.24
N MET A 47 -29.14 -16.56 -31.46
CA MET A 47 -28.25 -15.70 -30.68
C MET A 47 -28.93 -14.38 -30.37
N LEU A 48 -28.89 -13.98 -29.08
CA LEU A 48 -29.27 -12.67 -28.62
C LEU A 48 -28.05 -12.02 -27.99
N THR A 49 -27.58 -10.91 -28.60
CA THR A 49 -26.39 -10.18 -28.15
C THR A 49 -26.79 -8.80 -27.67
N LEU A 50 -26.42 -8.47 -26.44
CA LEU A 50 -26.86 -7.27 -25.73
C LEU A 50 -25.66 -6.49 -25.18
N PRO A 51 -25.64 -5.15 -25.34
CA PRO A 51 -24.63 -4.33 -24.69
C PRO A 51 -24.93 -4.16 -23.20
N ALA A 52 -23.97 -4.38 -22.35
CA ALA A 52 -24.01 -4.00 -20.94
C ALA A 52 -23.44 -2.58 -20.80
N LEU A 53 -24.34 -1.62 -20.47
CA LEU A 53 -24.01 -0.21 -20.42
C LEU A 53 -23.76 0.24 -18.97
N ASN A 54 -22.80 1.14 -18.80
CA ASN A 54 -22.64 1.86 -17.55
C ASN A 54 -23.60 3.05 -17.42
N LYS A 55 -23.58 3.74 -16.27
CA LYS A 55 -24.40 4.94 -16.03
C LYS A 55 -24.17 6.06 -17.05
N LYS A 56 -22.99 6.12 -17.67
CA LYS A 56 -22.64 7.09 -18.73
C LYS A 56 -23.01 6.62 -20.14
N LYS A 57 -23.75 5.50 -20.25
CA LYS A 57 -24.12 4.85 -21.53
C LYS A 57 -22.91 4.41 -22.38
N ASN A 58 -21.80 4.10 -21.75
CA ASN A 58 -20.67 3.44 -22.39
C ASN A 58 -20.81 1.92 -22.26
N VAL A 59 -20.46 1.20 -23.32
CA VAL A 59 -20.43 -0.28 -23.31
C VAL A 59 -19.21 -0.71 -22.48
N ILE A 60 -19.46 -1.47 -21.44
CA ILE A 60 -18.40 -2.06 -20.57
C ILE A 60 -18.29 -3.57 -20.74
N ALA A 61 -19.34 -4.20 -21.27
CA ALA A 61 -19.34 -5.59 -21.65
C ALA A 61 -20.38 -5.84 -22.75
N VAL A 62 -20.27 -6.97 -23.40
CA VAL A 62 -21.29 -7.49 -24.33
C VAL A 62 -21.68 -8.88 -23.85
N LEU A 63 -22.96 -9.11 -23.67
CA LEU A 63 -23.53 -10.38 -23.26
C LEU A 63 -24.09 -11.10 -24.49
N GLN A 64 -23.67 -12.35 -24.69
CA GLN A 64 -24.21 -13.19 -25.74
C GLN A 64 -24.94 -14.38 -25.13
N PHE A 65 -26.24 -14.50 -25.46
CA PHE A 65 -27.06 -15.61 -25.11
C PHE A 65 -27.26 -16.45 -26.36
N ILE A 66 -26.91 -17.71 -26.29
CA ILE A 66 -26.97 -18.61 -27.45
C ILE A 66 -27.93 -19.75 -27.21
N ASN A 67 -28.61 -20.18 -28.27
CA ASN A 67 -29.45 -21.39 -28.30
C ASN A 67 -30.55 -21.40 -27.21
N LYS A 68 -31.58 -20.55 -27.35
CA LYS A 68 -32.78 -20.60 -26.51
C LYS A 68 -33.41 -21.99 -26.61
N LYS A 69 -33.38 -22.74 -25.49
CA LYS A 69 -33.90 -24.12 -25.48
C LYS A 69 -35.44 -24.17 -25.50
N ARG A 70 -36.01 -25.04 -26.34
CA ARG A 70 -37.43 -25.31 -26.36
C ARG A 70 -37.92 -25.92 -25.03
N LYS A 71 -37.13 -26.83 -24.44
CA LYS A 71 -37.40 -27.44 -23.13
C LYS A 71 -36.20 -27.26 -22.21
N ARG A 72 -36.41 -26.77 -20.97
CA ARG A 72 -35.38 -26.46 -20.00
C ARG A 72 -34.43 -27.63 -19.72
N GLN A 73 -34.97 -28.86 -19.67
CA GLN A 73 -34.20 -30.06 -19.31
C GLN A 73 -33.35 -30.60 -20.47
N THR A 74 -33.56 -30.14 -21.70
CA THR A 74 -32.80 -30.64 -22.84
C THR A 74 -31.31 -30.28 -22.67
N LYS A 75 -30.46 -31.28 -22.74
CA LYS A 75 -29.01 -31.07 -22.80
C LYS A 75 -28.61 -30.90 -24.27
N LEU A 76 -28.00 -29.74 -24.60
CA LEU A 76 -27.43 -29.49 -25.92
C LEU A 76 -25.95 -29.86 -25.84
N THR A 77 -25.59 -30.97 -26.46
CA THR A 77 -24.22 -31.49 -26.48
C THR A 77 -23.70 -31.57 -27.94
N PRO A 78 -22.39 -31.51 -28.20
CA PRO A 78 -21.87 -31.77 -29.52
C PRO A 78 -22.37 -33.07 -30.09
N GLY A 79 -22.77 -33.08 -31.38
CA GLY A 79 -23.32 -34.23 -32.07
C GLY A 79 -24.82 -34.49 -31.87
N THR A 80 -25.51 -33.69 -31.04
CA THR A 80 -27.00 -33.73 -30.97
C THR A 80 -27.61 -32.89 -32.10
N ASN A 81 -28.86 -33.22 -32.50
CA ASN A 81 -29.60 -32.33 -33.41
C ASN A 81 -30.05 -31.08 -32.69
N ILE A 82 -29.15 -30.09 -32.57
CA ILE A 82 -29.39 -28.84 -31.84
C ILE A 82 -30.54 -28.05 -32.45
N ARG A 83 -30.67 -28.02 -33.79
CA ARG A 83 -31.74 -27.31 -34.51
C ARG A 83 -33.15 -27.71 -34.07
N GLY A 84 -33.39 -28.97 -33.80
CA GLY A 84 -34.69 -29.46 -33.34
C GLY A 84 -35.11 -29.04 -31.93
N HIS A 85 -34.16 -28.62 -31.12
CA HIS A 85 -34.31 -28.32 -29.70
C HIS A 85 -34.16 -26.82 -29.33
N VAL A 86 -33.90 -25.97 -30.32
CA VAL A 86 -33.65 -24.53 -30.13
C VAL A 86 -34.78 -23.72 -30.75
N LEU A 87 -35.04 -22.55 -30.19
CA LEU A 87 -35.99 -21.55 -30.67
C LEU A 87 -35.27 -20.22 -30.84
N PRO A 88 -35.75 -19.33 -31.71
CA PRO A 88 -35.40 -17.92 -31.69
C PRO A 88 -35.75 -17.28 -30.33
N PHE A 89 -35.05 -16.25 -29.95
CA PHE A 89 -35.43 -15.44 -28.79
C PHE A 89 -36.65 -14.57 -29.15
N ASP A 90 -37.70 -14.71 -28.37
CA ASP A 90 -38.94 -13.93 -28.47
C ASP A 90 -38.83 -12.61 -27.69
N ASP A 91 -39.82 -11.74 -27.84
CA ASP A 91 -39.82 -10.40 -27.20
C ASP A 91 -39.81 -10.48 -25.68
N GLU A 92 -40.43 -11.48 -25.06
CA GLU A 92 -40.38 -11.68 -23.61
C GLU A 92 -38.98 -12.00 -23.13
N SER A 93 -38.31 -12.94 -23.82
CA SER A 93 -36.90 -13.26 -23.54
C SER A 93 -35.99 -12.08 -23.79
N PHE A 94 -36.22 -11.28 -24.86
CA PHE A 94 -35.48 -10.10 -25.16
C PHE A 94 -35.56 -9.08 -24.03
N LEU A 95 -36.78 -8.72 -23.57
CA LEU A 95 -36.99 -7.75 -22.48
C LEU A 95 -36.33 -8.22 -21.17
N LEU A 96 -36.50 -9.50 -20.81
CA LEU A 96 -35.90 -10.08 -19.61
C LEU A 96 -34.37 -10.00 -19.67
N LEU A 97 -33.76 -10.44 -20.77
CA LEU A 97 -32.32 -10.49 -20.93
C LEU A 97 -31.71 -9.08 -21.08
N GLN A 98 -32.47 -8.13 -21.65
CA GLN A 98 -32.07 -6.73 -21.69
C GLN A 98 -32.01 -6.12 -20.27
N ALA A 99 -33.01 -6.41 -19.41
CA ALA A 99 -32.97 -5.98 -18.02
C ALA A 99 -31.77 -6.58 -17.27
N LEU A 100 -31.49 -7.89 -17.47
CA LEU A 100 -30.32 -8.55 -16.91
C LEU A 100 -29.00 -7.95 -17.42
N ALA A 101 -28.92 -7.60 -18.70
CA ALA A 101 -27.74 -6.94 -19.27
C ALA A 101 -27.50 -5.57 -18.61
N GLY A 102 -28.56 -4.81 -18.33
CA GLY A 102 -28.48 -3.55 -17.59
C GLY A 102 -27.95 -3.76 -16.16
N GLN A 103 -28.47 -4.75 -15.44
CA GLN A 103 -27.98 -5.09 -14.09
C GLN A 103 -26.51 -5.57 -14.11
N ALA A 104 -26.16 -6.41 -15.07
CA ALA A 104 -24.78 -6.88 -15.26
C ALA A 104 -23.83 -5.71 -15.51
N GLY A 105 -24.26 -4.71 -16.31
CA GLY A 105 -23.50 -3.48 -16.55
C GLY A 105 -23.17 -2.74 -15.26
N VAL A 106 -24.18 -2.52 -14.41
CA VAL A 106 -23.99 -1.87 -13.11
C VAL A 106 -23.06 -2.69 -12.19
N ALA A 107 -23.25 -4.01 -12.15
CA ALA A 107 -22.44 -4.89 -11.31
C ALA A 107 -20.96 -4.90 -11.74
N ILE A 108 -20.70 -4.97 -13.05
CA ILE A 108 -19.35 -4.93 -13.61
C ILE A 108 -18.69 -3.56 -13.34
N GLU A 109 -19.43 -2.44 -13.56
CA GLU A 109 -18.92 -1.11 -13.26
C GLU A 109 -18.51 -0.97 -11.78
N ASN A 110 -19.37 -1.45 -10.87
CA ASN A 110 -19.05 -1.44 -9.44
C ASN A 110 -17.80 -2.28 -9.12
N ALA A 111 -17.66 -3.47 -9.72
CA ALA A 111 -16.49 -4.31 -9.51
C ALA A 111 -15.19 -3.63 -10.03
N ILE A 112 -15.24 -2.97 -11.18
CA ILE A 112 -14.12 -2.19 -11.73
C ILE A 112 -13.77 -1.03 -10.78
N LEU A 113 -14.77 -0.25 -10.35
CA LEU A 113 -14.55 0.88 -9.44
C LEU A 113 -13.94 0.44 -8.10
N HIS A 114 -14.42 -0.67 -7.53
CA HIS A 114 -13.84 -1.23 -6.31
C HIS A 114 -12.36 -1.61 -6.50
N ASN A 115 -12.03 -2.23 -7.60
CA ASN A 115 -10.65 -2.60 -7.93
C ASN A 115 -9.75 -1.36 -8.13
N ASP A 116 -10.28 -0.33 -8.79
CA ASP A 116 -9.55 0.92 -9.01
C ASP A 116 -9.31 1.69 -7.71
N ILE A 117 -10.31 1.77 -6.82
CA ILE A 117 -10.17 2.34 -5.48
C ILE A 117 -9.08 1.60 -4.69
N GLN A 118 -9.08 0.27 -4.75
CA GLN A 118 -8.07 -0.53 -4.07
C GLN A 118 -6.65 -0.24 -4.60
N LYS A 119 -6.47 -0.18 -5.93
CA LYS A 119 -5.18 0.16 -6.55
C LYS A 119 -4.70 1.57 -6.18
N LEU A 120 -5.62 2.55 -6.17
CA LEU A 120 -5.30 3.92 -5.75
C LEU A 120 -4.89 3.97 -4.28
N PHE A 121 -5.57 3.25 -3.40
CA PHE A 121 -5.22 3.16 -1.98
C PHE A 121 -3.84 2.52 -1.79
N GLU A 122 -3.56 1.42 -2.49
CA GLU A 122 -2.22 0.78 -2.45
C GLU A 122 -1.11 1.72 -2.95
N GLY A 123 -1.38 2.47 -4.02
CA GLY A 123 -0.45 3.48 -4.53
C GLY A 123 -0.20 4.60 -3.50
N PHE A 124 -1.26 5.09 -2.85
CA PHE A 124 -1.17 6.09 -1.79
C PHE A 124 -0.35 5.59 -0.60
N VAL A 125 -0.63 4.39 -0.10
CA VAL A 125 0.14 3.78 1.02
C VAL A 125 1.62 3.67 0.66
N LYS A 126 1.95 3.15 -0.52
CA LYS A 126 3.34 3.03 -0.99
C LYS A 126 4.03 4.39 -1.07
N ALA A 127 3.39 5.38 -1.67
CA ALA A 127 3.95 6.73 -1.78
C ALA A 127 4.18 7.38 -0.40
N SER A 128 3.24 7.19 0.53
CA SER A 128 3.34 7.69 1.90
C SER A 128 4.52 7.07 2.65
N VAL A 129 4.68 5.74 2.56
CA VAL A 129 5.81 5.01 3.18
C VAL A 129 7.13 5.50 2.60
N MET A 130 7.25 5.62 1.28
CA MET A 130 8.48 6.12 0.63
C MET A 130 8.81 7.55 1.06
N ALA A 131 7.82 8.44 1.17
CA ALA A 131 8.03 9.81 1.63
C ALA A 131 8.52 9.87 3.08
N ILE A 132 8.07 8.97 3.95
CA ILE A 132 8.51 8.89 5.35
C ILE A 132 9.94 8.34 5.43
N GLU A 133 10.22 7.25 4.71
CA GLU A 133 11.55 6.64 4.69
C GLU A 133 12.63 7.56 4.10
N GLN A 134 12.28 8.49 3.19
CA GLN A 134 13.20 9.51 2.70
C GLN A 134 13.70 10.47 3.79
N ARG A 135 12.93 10.65 4.86
CA ARG A 135 13.35 11.48 6.01
C ARG A 135 14.31 10.75 6.96
N ASP A 136 14.38 9.41 6.87
CA ASP A 136 15.26 8.57 7.70
C ASP A 136 16.02 7.60 6.78
N PRO A 137 17.18 7.98 6.24
CA PRO A 137 17.95 7.18 5.30
C PRO A 137 18.33 5.79 5.83
N THR A 138 18.35 5.62 7.16
CA THR A 138 18.69 4.34 7.80
C THR A 138 17.60 3.30 7.66
N THR A 139 16.37 3.71 7.35
CA THR A 139 15.19 2.84 7.28
C THR A 139 14.72 2.54 5.86
N SER A 140 15.51 2.85 4.83
CA SER A 140 15.12 2.62 3.43
C SER A 140 14.70 1.17 3.18
N GLY A 141 13.46 0.99 2.67
CA GLY A 141 12.84 -0.31 2.41
C GLY A 141 12.51 -1.16 3.65
N HIS A 142 12.66 -0.61 4.86
CA HIS A 142 12.36 -1.30 6.11
C HIS A 142 10.88 -1.70 6.19
N SER A 143 9.98 -0.76 5.95
CA SER A 143 8.54 -0.98 6.06
C SER A 143 8.05 -2.06 5.08
N PHE A 144 8.62 -2.12 3.87
CA PHE A 144 8.29 -3.17 2.91
C PHE A 144 8.77 -4.54 3.38
N ARG A 145 10.01 -4.64 3.90
CA ARG A 145 10.53 -5.90 4.46
C ARG A 145 9.70 -6.39 5.64
N VAL A 146 9.33 -5.49 6.55
CA VAL A 146 8.46 -5.82 7.70
C VAL A 146 7.11 -6.32 7.22
N ALA A 147 6.47 -5.64 6.26
CA ALA A 147 5.19 -6.06 5.71
C ALA A 147 5.26 -7.45 5.05
N ASP A 148 6.31 -7.73 4.28
CA ASP A 148 6.50 -9.02 3.63
C ASP A 148 6.71 -10.15 4.66
N LEU A 149 7.48 -9.89 5.72
CA LEU A 149 7.68 -10.85 6.82
C LEU A 149 6.38 -11.10 7.59
N CYS A 150 5.59 -10.06 7.90
CA CYS A 150 4.29 -10.19 8.57
C CYS A 150 3.32 -11.04 7.75
N VAL A 151 3.24 -10.81 6.43
CA VAL A 151 2.39 -11.60 5.54
C VAL A 151 2.87 -13.05 5.45
N ALA A 152 4.18 -13.27 5.33
CA ALA A 152 4.75 -14.61 5.30
C ALA A 152 4.45 -15.38 6.60
N LEU A 153 4.60 -14.72 7.75
CA LEU A 153 4.28 -15.30 9.05
C LEU A 153 2.79 -15.63 9.18
N ALA A 154 1.89 -14.72 8.79
CA ALA A 154 0.45 -14.94 8.81
C ALA A 154 0.06 -16.17 7.96
N ARG A 155 0.62 -16.29 6.76
CA ARG A 155 0.39 -17.44 5.89
C ARG A 155 0.96 -18.75 6.48
N ALA A 156 2.13 -18.68 7.11
CA ALA A 156 2.71 -19.84 7.79
C ALA A 156 1.84 -20.30 8.97
N VAL A 157 1.27 -19.36 9.74
CA VAL A 157 0.29 -19.66 10.81
C VAL A 157 -0.96 -20.35 10.23
N ASN A 158 -1.49 -19.85 9.11
CA ASN A 158 -2.65 -20.45 8.45
C ASN A 158 -2.39 -21.89 7.98
N LEU A 159 -1.15 -22.22 7.62
CA LEU A 159 -0.76 -23.56 7.17
C LEU A 159 -0.32 -24.46 8.31
N SER A 160 -0.18 -23.95 9.54
CA SER A 160 0.29 -24.69 10.69
C SER A 160 -0.72 -25.77 11.11
N PRO A 161 -0.27 -27.01 11.37
CA PRO A 161 -1.11 -28.09 11.88
C PRO A 161 -1.45 -27.93 13.38
N LEU A 162 -0.84 -26.97 14.08
CA LEU A 162 -1.03 -26.79 15.52
C LEU A 162 -2.44 -26.26 15.80
N HIS A 163 -3.17 -26.96 16.69
CA HIS A 163 -4.57 -26.63 17.03
C HIS A 163 -4.77 -25.19 17.51
N GLU A 164 -3.80 -24.64 18.23
CA GLU A 164 -3.84 -23.25 18.70
C GLU A 164 -3.80 -22.24 17.54
N HIS A 165 -3.04 -22.53 16.48
CA HIS A 165 -2.97 -21.68 15.29
C HIS A 165 -4.24 -21.78 14.45
N GLN A 166 -4.90 -22.93 14.39
CA GLN A 166 -6.13 -23.12 13.62
C GLN A 166 -7.30 -22.26 14.10
N LYS A 167 -7.27 -21.81 15.35
CA LYS A 167 -8.27 -20.86 15.89
C LYS A 167 -8.11 -19.44 15.36
N ASN A 168 -6.95 -19.10 14.80
CA ASN A 168 -6.58 -17.76 14.37
C ASN A 168 -6.27 -17.69 12.86
N VAL A 169 -6.90 -18.57 12.06
CA VAL A 169 -6.73 -18.54 10.60
C VAL A 169 -7.26 -17.23 10.03
N GLN A 170 -6.40 -16.53 9.34
CA GLN A 170 -6.70 -15.24 8.71
C GLN A 170 -7.14 -15.44 7.26
N ASN A 171 -8.22 -14.79 6.87
CA ASN A 171 -8.65 -14.73 5.48
C ASN A 171 -7.80 -13.73 4.67
N GLU A 172 -7.89 -13.75 3.34
CA GLU A 172 -7.08 -12.87 2.47
C GLU A 172 -7.32 -11.37 2.73
N THR A 173 -8.50 -10.99 3.20
CA THR A 173 -8.77 -9.59 3.59
C THR A 173 -7.98 -9.21 4.82
N GLN A 174 -7.98 -10.04 5.85
CA GLN A 174 -7.22 -9.83 7.09
C GLN A 174 -5.70 -9.83 6.85
N VAL A 175 -5.20 -10.73 5.98
CA VAL A 175 -3.78 -10.74 5.59
C VAL A 175 -3.40 -9.43 4.87
N ARG A 176 -4.29 -8.90 4.03
CA ARG A 176 -4.07 -7.61 3.37
C ARG A 176 -4.10 -6.43 4.35
N GLU A 177 -5.04 -6.43 5.30
CA GLU A 177 -5.10 -5.43 6.38
C GLU A 177 -3.83 -5.46 7.22
N LEU A 178 -3.34 -6.65 7.58
CA LEU A 178 -2.07 -6.82 8.27
C LEU A 178 -0.91 -6.24 7.47
N ARG A 179 -0.89 -6.46 6.14
CA ARG A 179 0.12 -5.86 5.26
C ARG A 179 0.10 -4.34 5.34
N TYR A 180 -1.07 -3.71 5.28
CA TYR A 180 -1.19 -2.26 5.37
C TYR A 180 -0.79 -1.74 6.76
N ALA A 181 -1.19 -2.41 7.82
CA ALA A 181 -0.78 -2.06 9.17
C ALA A 181 0.74 -2.12 9.34
N ALA A 182 1.38 -3.16 8.80
CA ALA A 182 2.83 -3.31 8.82
C ALA A 182 3.55 -2.25 7.96
N LEU A 183 3.01 -1.88 6.80
CA LEU A 183 3.55 -0.79 5.98
C LEU A 183 3.48 0.56 6.69
N LEU A 184 2.40 0.82 7.41
CA LEU A 184 2.13 2.11 8.04
C LEU A 184 2.58 2.19 9.52
N HIS A 185 3.25 1.15 10.06
CA HIS A 185 3.61 1.11 11.48
C HIS A 185 4.46 2.32 11.94
N ASP A 186 5.26 2.86 11.05
CA ASP A 186 6.13 4.01 11.26
C ASP A 186 5.52 5.34 10.81
N PHE A 187 4.26 5.37 10.36
CA PHE A 187 3.60 6.56 9.83
C PHE A 187 3.61 7.75 10.81
N GLY A 188 3.60 7.48 12.12
CA GLY A 188 3.70 8.50 13.16
C GLY A 188 4.98 9.35 13.13
N LYS A 189 6.05 8.88 12.49
CA LYS A 189 7.31 9.62 12.31
C LYS A 189 7.13 10.93 11.53
N VAL A 190 6.05 11.08 10.75
CA VAL A 190 5.71 12.34 10.05
C VAL A 190 5.60 13.53 11.01
N GLY A 191 5.05 13.31 12.21
CA GLY A 191 4.89 14.34 13.25
C GLY A 191 6.15 14.62 14.06
N VAL A 192 7.23 13.85 13.91
CA VAL A 192 8.45 14.00 14.69
C VAL A 192 9.38 15.00 14.02
N ARG A 193 9.98 15.91 14.81
CA ARG A 193 10.95 16.88 14.31
C ARG A 193 12.20 16.15 13.81
N GLU A 194 12.76 16.62 12.70
CA GLU A 194 13.94 16.03 12.06
C GLU A 194 15.14 15.95 13.02
N SER A 195 15.37 17.00 13.83
CA SER A 195 16.42 17.03 14.85
C SER A 195 16.31 15.94 15.92
N VAL A 196 15.14 15.30 16.05
CA VAL A 196 14.90 14.17 16.94
C VAL A 196 15.02 12.85 16.17
N LEU A 197 14.51 12.82 14.94
CA LEU A 197 14.45 11.63 14.11
C LEU A 197 15.83 11.16 13.64
N VAL A 198 16.68 12.12 13.20
CA VAL A 198 18.02 11.85 12.62
C VAL A 198 19.12 11.95 13.68
N LYS A 199 18.76 11.98 14.96
CA LYS A 199 19.69 12.16 16.05
C LYS A 199 20.61 10.95 16.21
N ALA A 200 21.83 11.06 15.67
CA ALA A 200 22.85 10.01 15.76
C ALA A 200 23.42 9.85 17.17
N LYS A 201 23.34 10.91 18.02
CA LYS A 201 23.92 10.97 19.36
C LYS A 201 22.90 11.54 20.37
N LYS A 202 23.06 11.25 21.66
CA LYS A 202 22.17 11.74 22.74
C LYS A 202 22.10 13.25 22.82
N LEU A 203 23.21 13.94 22.59
CA LEU A 203 23.32 15.40 22.58
C LEU A 203 23.67 15.89 21.17
N SER A 204 23.11 17.00 20.71
CA SER A 204 23.50 17.66 19.48
C SER A 204 24.87 18.33 19.66
N GLU A 205 25.58 18.59 18.55
CA GLU A 205 26.86 19.32 18.60
C GLU A 205 26.74 20.68 19.26
N GLU A 206 25.64 21.40 19.03
CA GLU A 206 25.34 22.68 19.69
C GLU A 206 25.24 22.55 21.21
N ASN A 207 24.59 21.45 21.69
CA ASN A 207 24.49 21.18 23.12
C ASN A 207 25.87 20.86 23.73
N ILE A 208 26.69 20.08 23.03
CA ILE A 208 28.08 19.80 23.45
C ILE A 208 28.89 21.09 23.54
N GLN A 209 28.80 21.96 22.53
CA GLN A 209 29.47 23.26 22.56
C GLN A 209 28.99 24.15 23.73
N SER A 210 27.68 24.18 23.95
CA SER A 210 27.11 24.93 25.10
C SER A 210 27.62 24.41 26.43
N ILE A 211 27.73 23.10 26.62
CA ILE A 211 28.30 22.47 27.81
C ILE A 211 29.78 22.85 27.94
N HIS A 212 30.52 22.78 26.84
CA HIS A 212 31.94 23.19 26.82
C HIS A 212 32.13 24.63 27.28
N PHE A 213 31.37 25.58 26.73
CA PHE A 213 31.45 27.00 27.16
C PHE A 213 31.07 27.17 28.64
N ARG A 214 30.13 26.44 29.17
CA ARG A 214 29.76 26.46 30.59
C ARG A 214 30.91 25.96 31.47
N ILE A 215 31.63 24.93 31.04
CA ILE A 215 32.79 24.40 31.75
C ILE A 215 33.93 25.39 31.72
N LEU A 216 34.22 26.01 30.56
CA LEU A 216 35.23 27.07 30.47
C LEU A 216 34.91 28.23 31.42
N LEU A 217 33.66 28.68 31.47
CA LEU A 217 33.23 29.74 32.39
C LEU A 217 33.40 29.32 33.84
N ALA A 218 33.10 28.06 34.19
CA ALA A 218 33.31 27.53 35.54
C ALA A 218 34.80 27.53 35.92
N LYS A 219 35.69 27.12 35.01
CA LYS A 219 37.13 27.17 35.21
C LYS A 219 37.63 28.58 35.44
N GLU A 220 37.21 29.57 34.66
CA GLU A 220 37.57 30.95 34.83
C GLU A 220 37.06 31.52 36.17
N LYS A 221 35.88 31.14 36.62
CA LYS A 221 35.39 31.52 37.95
C LYS A 221 36.25 30.95 39.07
N LEU A 222 36.72 29.69 38.96
CA LEU A 222 37.62 29.06 39.96
C LEU A 222 38.97 29.77 39.98
N LYS A 223 39.60 30.06 38.82
CA LYS A 223 40.82 30.81 38.73
C LYS A 223 40.68 32.18 39.37
N ASN A 224 39.64 32.94 39.04
CA ASN A 224 39.35 34.22 39.62
C ASN A 224 39.16 34.19 41.15
N LYS A 225 38.53 33.12 41.69
CA LYS A 225 38.37 32.91 43.11
C LYS A 225 39.71 32.67 43.79
N ALA A 226 40.57 31.83 43.21
CA ALA A 226 41.93 31.58 43.71
C ALA A 226 42.79 32.86 43.74
N LEU A 227 42.79 33.60 42.61
CA LEU A 227 43.50 34.88 42.50
C LEU A 227 43.04 35.91 43.54
N LYS A 228 41.71 36.01 43.77
CA LYS A 228 41.16 36.89 44.83
C LYS A 228 41.65 36.51 46.23
N GLN A 229 41.73 35.22 46.51
CA GLN A 229 42.24 34.70 47.80
C GLN A 229 43.73 35.01 47.98
N GLN A 230 44.55 34.80 46.92
CA GLN A 230 45.96 35.13 46.93
C GLN A 230 46.19 36.65 47.11
N LEU A 231 45.44 37.49 46.39
CA LEU A 231 45.53 38.95 46.48
C LEU A 231 45.13 39.44 47.86
N GLN A 232 44.12 38.84 48.52
CA GLN A 232 43.75 39.20 49.88
C GLN A 232 44.84 38.88 50.93
N MET A 233 45.56 37.76 50.77
CA MET A 233 46.68 37.39 51.60
C MET A 233 47.79 38.39 51.45
N HIS A 234 48.18 38.82 50.21
CA HIS A 234 49.17 39.82 49.97
C HIS A 234 48.84 41.20 50.58
N LYS A 235 47.58 41.64 50.43
CA LYS A 235 47.10 42.90 50.97
C LYS A 235 47.14 42.99 52.49
N ARG A 236 46.99 41.83 53.20
CA ARG A 236 47.02 41.76 54.65
C ARG A 236 48.44 41.62 55.25
N GLY A 237 49.48 41.64 54.39
CA GLY A 237 50.83 41.42 54.81
C GLY A 237 51.15 40.05 55.41
N SER A 238 50.26 39.09 55.26
CA SER A 238 50.33 37.73 55.81
C SER A 238 50.51 36.70 54.68
N PHE A 239 51.58 36.88 53.85
CA PHE A 239 51.89 35.88 52.84
C PHE A 239 52.37 34.60 53.54
N ASP A 240 51.57 33.55 53.39
CA ASP A 240 51.82 32.19 53.88
C ASP A 240 52.03 31.27 52.68
N ALA A 241 53.27 30.84 52.49
CA ALA A 241 53.64 30.00 51.32
C ALA A 241 52.89 28.63 51.36
N GLU A 242 52.63 28.07 52.51
CA GLU A 242 51.90 26.80 52.65
C GLU A 242 50.40 26.95 52.26
N LYS A 243 49.79 28.06 52.67
CA LYS A 243 48.40 28.36 52.27
C LYS A 243 48.29 28.68 50.77
N ASN A 244 49.27 29.38 50.22
CA ASN A 244 49.29 29.64 48.76
C ASN A 244 49.38 28.32 47.99
N MET A 245 50.29 27.43 48.36
CA MET A 245 50.44 26.11 47.74
C MET A 245 49.15 25.26 47.84
N ARG A 246 48.45 25.33 48.96
CA ARG A 246 47.15 24.63 49.11
C ARG A 246 46.07 25.20 48.18
N ILE A 247 46.01 26.50 47.95
CA ILE A 247 45.08 27.15 47.02
C ILE A 247 45.37 26.70 45.61
N GLU A 248 46.66 26.67 45.19
CA GLU A 248 47.07 26.21 43.84
C GLU A 248 46.77 24.72 43.61
N LEU A 249 47.06 23.88 44.62
CA LEU A 249 46.77 22.44 44.54
C LEU A 249 45.27 22.19 44.42
N ASN A 250 44.45 22.85 45.24
CA ASN A 250 42.99 22.72 45.18
C ASN A 250 42.45 23.23 43.82
N LEU A 251 42.98 24.33 43.30
CA LEU A 251 42.60 24.85 41.99
C LEU A 251 42.93 23.84 40.89
N ALA A 252 44.12 23.25 40.89
CA ALA A 252 44.51 22.26 39.90
C ALA A 252 43.61 21.05 39.93
N GLN A 253 43.28 20.52 41.11
CA GLN A 253 42.39 19.38 41.27
C GLN A 253 40.95 19.67 40.79
N GLU A 254 40.40 20.85 41.08
CA GLU A 254 39.07 21.22 40.61
C GLU A 254 39.00 21.47 39.10
N LEU A 255 40.08 22.03 38.51
CA LEU A 255 40.17 22.17 37.06
C LEU A 255 40.21 20.81 36.34
N GLU A 256 40.99 19.87 36.89
CA GLU A 256 41.14 18.52 36.36
C GLU A 256 39.79 17.74 36.44
N LYS A 257 39.04 17.85 37.55
CA LYS A 257 37.71 17.28 37.68
C LYS A 257 36.76 17.78 36.60
N LEU A 258 36.77 19.06 36.27
CA LEU A 258 35.92 19.64 35.23
C LEU A 258 36.31 19.12 33.84
N ASP A 259 37.62 18.91 33.56
CA ASP A 259 38.07 18.30 32.32
C ASP A 259 37.61 16.83 32.21
N GLN A 260 37.80 16.05 33.26
CA GLN A 260 37.35 14.64 33.28
C GLN A 260 35.83 14.53 33.11
N PHE A 261 35.07 15.44 33.73
CA PHE A 261 33.61 15.50 33.59
C PHE A 261 33.21 15.80 32.13
N PHE A 262 33.89 16.71 31.44
CA PHE A 262 33.62 17.00 30.04
C PHE A 262 33.90 15.78 29.14
N VAL A 263 35.07 15.14 29.33
CA VAL A 263 35.44 13.92 28.60
C VAL A 263 34.37 12.83 28.79
N THR A 264 33.93 12.61 30.02
CA THR A 264 32.90 11.63 30.32
C THR A 264 31.58 11.92 29.58
N ILE A 265 31.20 13.22 29.49
CA ILE A 265 29.97 13.60 28.72
C ILE A 265 30.15 13.34 27.23
N VAL A 266 31.29 13.62 26.66
CA VAL A 266 31.60 13.43 25.25
C VAL A 266 31.63 11.92 24.90
N ASP A 267 32.25 11.12 25.75
CA ASP A 267 32.38 9.66 25.57
C ASP A 267 31.04 8.94 25.72
N ALA A 268 30.17 9.44 26.59
CA ALA A 268 28.83 8.88 26.82
C ALA A 268 27.78 9.32 25.77
N ASN A 269 28.15 10.24 24.91
CA ASN A 269 27.28 10.78 23.86
C ASN A 269 27.38 9.98 22.57
#